data_d323ed45e0cf519ce79da7957e7ee5fb
#
_entry.id   d323ed45e0cf519ce79da7957e7ee5fb
#
_cell.length_a   1.000
_cell.length_b   1.000
_cell.length_c   1.000
_cell.angle_alpha   90.00
_cell.angle_beta   90.00
_cell.angle_gamma   90.00
#
_symmetry.space_group_name_H-M   'P 1'
#
loop_
_entity.id
_entity.type
_entity.pdbx_description
1 polymer ?
#
loop_
_entity_poly.entity_id
_entity_poly.type
_entity_poly.pdbx_seq_one_letter_code
_entity_poly.pdbx_strand_id
1 'polypeptide(L)'
;MYKRQVLYNRRLRELNKCADGDGTVEFLTTADKTGKKAYRRSVTLLMQKAVYNLWGKGNISVRVKYSIGQGNYCELVKWENDTEEVVKVTGTEINKLKNEMYQMVVSDIEIHKESINTDDAVTLFHDLGMTDKEKLFRYRRSSRVNIYELDHYMDYFYGFMVPSTGYLRYYDVIPYADGFMLQFPDKNTREVAPFVPAEKLFHTLKTSRDWGKMLEIDTIGALNDAIAAGKTQQMILTQEALFEAVSYT
;
A
#
# COMPACT_ATOMS: atom_id res chain seq x y z
N MET A 1 9.30 11.35 21.28
CA MET A 1 9.47 11.31 19.81
C MET A 1 9.67 9.84 19.41
N TYR A 2 8.77 9.26 18.64
CA TYR A 2 8.90 7.84 18.27
C TYR A 2 9.93 7.69 17.16
N LYS A 3 10.97 6.93 17.41
CA LYS A 3 12.00 6.56 16.44
C LYS A 3 11.39 5.55 15.44
N ARG A 4 11.64 5.71 14.14
CA ARG A 4 11.04 4.86 13.08
C ARG A 4 12.06 4.03 12.34
N GLN A 5 13.27 4.58 12.19
CA GLN A 5 14.41 3.99 11.52
C GLN A 5 15.69 4.55 12.12
N VAL A 6 16.80 4.02 11.70
CA VAL A 6 18.12 4.47 12.13
C VAL A 6 19.05 4.60 10.92
N LEU A 7 19.88 5.65 10.93
CA LEU A 7 21.10 5.70 10.13
C LEU A 7 22.23 5.23 11.03
N TYR A 8 22.82 4.11 10.67
CA TYR A 8 24.03 3.59 11.29
C TYR A 8 25.20 3.75 10.32
N ASN A 9 26.19 4.54 10.68
CA ASN A 9 27.30 4.92 9.80
C ASN A 9 26.81 5.43 8.43
N ARG A 10 25.79 6.32 8.44
CA ARG A 10 25.13 6.90 7.25
C ARG A 10 24.38 5.89 6.38
N ARG A 11 24.24 4.63 6.79
CA ARG A 11 23.43 3.62 6.09
C ARG A 11 22.12 3.43 6.79
N LEU A 12 21.03 3.45 6.03
CA LEU A 12 19.69 3.25 6.56
C LEU A 12 19.52 1.80 7.00
N ARG A 13 19.05 1.59 8.25
CA ARG A 13 18.75 0.28 8.83
C ARG A 13 17.38 0.28 9.52
N GLU A 14 16.81 -0.89 9.68
CA GLU A 14 15.64 -1.11 10.51
C GLU A 14 16.05 -1.14 11.99
N LEU A 15 15.12 -0.73 12.87
CA LEU A 15 15.40 -0.63 14.31
C LEU A 15 15.62 -1.99 15.00
N ASN A 16 15.17 -3.08 14.38
CA ASN A 16 15.34 -4.45 14.88
C ASN A 16 16.68 -5.09 14.46
N LYS A 17 17.52 -4.39 13.70
CA LYS A 17 18.85 -4.89 13.31
C LYS A 17 19.90 -4.51 14.34
N CYS A 18 20.71 -5.50 14.75
CA CYS A 18 21.87 -5.28 15.62
C CYS A 18 22.91 -4.37 14.94
N ALA A 19 23.58 -3.56 15.73
CA ALA A 19 24.74 -2.81 15.28
C ALA A 19 25.98 -3.72 15.33
N ASP A 20 26.74 -3.74 14.24
CA ASP A 20 27.95 -4.53 14.13
C ASP A 20 29.17 -3.65 14.47
N GLY A 21 29.45 -3.50 15.78
CA GLY A 21 30.59 -2.72 16.29
C GLY A 21 30.27 -1.26 16.61
N ASP A 22 31.33 -0.44 16.76
CA ASP A 22 31.19 0.99 17.06
C ASP A 22 30.78 1.79 15.83
N GLY A 23 29.96 2.82 16.05
CA GLY A 23 29.49 3.64 14.95
C GLY A 23 28.60 4.80 15.36
N THR A 24 28.33 5.68 14.40
CA THR A 24 27.42 6.82 14.60
C THR A 24 25.99 6.38 14.36
N VAL A 25 25.09 6.68 15.31
CA VAL A 25 23.67 6.37 15.25
C VAL A 25 22.86 7.67 15.19
N GLU A 26 22.05 7.82 14.15
CA GLU A 26 21.07 8.90 14.03
C GLU A 26 19.67 8.29 13.89
N PHE A 27 18.75 8.70 14.78
CA PHE A 27 17.37 8.20 14.76
C PHE A 27 16.48 9.03 13.83
N LEU A 28 15.82 8.36 12.90
CA LEU A 28 14.86 8.97 12.00
C LEU A 28 13.43 8.86 12.55
N THR A 29 12.67 9.91 12.34
CA THR A 29 11.28 10.05 12.83
C THR A 29 10.32 10.28 11.66
N THR A 30 9.04 10.51 11.94
CA THR A 30 8.05 10.90 10.92
C THR A 30 8.31 12.32 10.34
N ALA A 31 9.15 13.13 10.97
CA ALA A 31 9.59 14.40 10.40
C ALA A 31 10.55 14.20 9.21
N ASP A 32 11.28 13.09 9.21
CA ASP A 32 12.20 12.74 8.14
C ASP A 32 11.47 12.07 6.98
N LYS A 33 11.84 12.40 5.75
CA LYS A 33 11.22 11.84 4.53
C LYS A 33 11.20 10.30 4.54
N THR A 34 12.27 9.68 5.00
CA THR A 34 12.43 8.22 5.04
C THR A 34 11.57 7.60 6.14
N GLY A 35 11.60 8.19 7.35
CA GLY A 35 10.77 7.75 8.46
C GLY A 35 9.27 7.91 8.17
N LYS A 36 8.86 9.00 7.51
CA LYS A 36 7.48 9.19 7.05
C LYS A 36 7.06 8.09 6.06
N LYS A 37 7.92 7.73 5.10
CA LYS A 37 7.63 6.64 4.14
C LYS A 37 7.51 5.28 4.83
N ALA A 38 8.39 4.98 5.79
CA ALA A 38 8.32 3.74 6.57
C ALA A 38 7.02 3.66 7.37
N TYR A 39 6.63 4.75 8.02
CA TYR A 39 5.39 4.84 8.76
C TYR A 39 4.16 4.57 7.90
N ARG A 40 4.05 5.28 6.75
CA ARG A 40 2.92 5.12 5.82
C ARG A 40 2.78 3.68 5.32
N ARG A 41 3.89 3.02 4.94
CA ARG A 41 3.87 1.60 4.53
C ARG A 41 3.39 0.69 5.64
N SER A 42 3.90 0.89 6.85
CA SER A 42 3.53 0.06 8.02
C SER A 42 2.05 0.23 8.39
N VAL A 43 1.50 1.46 8.35
CA VAL A 43 0.06 1.69 8.56
C VAL A 43 -0.77 1.04 7.43
N THR A 44 -0.26 1.04 6.20
CA THR A 44 -0.94 0.36 5.09
C THR A 44 -0.97 -1.16 5.30
N LEU A 45 0.14 -1.76 5.73
CA LEU A 45 0.17 -3.20 6.09
C LEU A 45 -0.77 -3.52 7.25
N LEU A 46 -0.78 -2.68 8.30
CA LEU A 46 -1.72 -2.81 9.43
C LEU A 46 -3.18 -2.80 8.95
N MET A 47 -3.55 -1.87 8.08
CA MET A 47 -4.89 -1.77 7.52
C MET A 47 -5.24 -3.00 6.66
N GLN A 48 -4.32 -3.47 5.82
CA GLN A 48 -4.53 -4.66 5.00
C GLN A 48 -4.74 -5.91 5.86
N LYS A 49 -3.94 -6.10 6.91
CA LYS A 49 -4.13 -7.20 7.87
C LYS A 49 -5.46 -7.09 8.61
N ALA A 50 -5.85 -5.89 9.05
CA ALA A 50 -7.14 -5.68 9.71
C ALA A 50 -8.32 -6.02 8.79
N VAL A 51 -8.27 -5.64 7.51
CA VAL A 51 -9.26 -6.03 6.50
C VAL A 51 -9.30 -7.55 6.34
N TYR A 52 -8.12 -8.20 6.26
CA TYR A 52 -8.02 -9.64 6.16
C TYR A 52 -8.64 -10.36 7.37
N ASN A 53 -8.38 -9.87 8.59
CA ASN A 53 -8.96 -10.44 9.81
C ASN A 53 -10.49 -10.35 9.81
N LEU A 54 -11.03 -9.21 9.38
CA LEU A 54 -12.48 -8.95 9.43
C LEU A 54 -13.23 -9.65 8.30
N TRP A 55 -12.68 -9.67 7.08
CA TRP A 55 -13.44 -10.03 5.89
C TRP A 55 -12.71 -10.96 4.90
N GLY A 56 -11.45 -11.29 5.14
CA GLY A 56 -10.65 -12.11 4.21
C GLY A 56 -11.26 -13.49 3.93
N LYS A 57 -11.93 -14.11 4.90
CA LYS A 57 -12.66 -15.37 4.72
C LYS A 57 -13.86 -15.26 3.76
N GLY A 58 -14.35 -14.05 3.53
CA GLY A 58 -15.41 -13.75 2.56
C GLY A 58 -14.89 -13.31 1.19
N ASN A 59 -13.63 -13.58 0.87
CA ASN A 59 -12.95 -13.14 -0.36
C ASN A 59 -12.93 -11.61 -0.54
N ILE A 60 -12.97 -10.88 0.57
CA ILE A 60 -12.85 -9.41 0.55
C ILE A 60 -11.42 -9.02 0.87
N SER A 61 -10.86 -8.20 0.01
CA SER A 61 -9.55 -7.59 0.17
C SER A 61 -9.63 -6.07 0.03
N VAL A 62 -8.51 -5.38 0.27
CA VAL A 62 -8.45 -3.92 0.10
C VAL A 62 -7.50 -3.56 -1.03
N ARG A 63 -7.93 -2.61 -1.86
CA ARG A 63 -7.12 -1.99 -2.91
C ARG A 63 -6.78 -0.57 -2.53
N VAL A 64 -5.49 -0.26 -2.44
CA VAL A 64 -5.01 1.12 -2.31
C VAL A 64 -4.97 1.72 -3.71
N LYS A 65 -5.81 2.72 -3.97
CA LYS A 65 -6.02 3.28 -5.30
C LYS A 65 -5.16 4.52 -5.57
N TYR A 66 -5.36 5.58 -4.78
CA TYR A 66 -4.74 6.88 -5.03
C TYR A 66 -4.18 7.48 -3.75
N SER A 67 -3.10 8.27 -3.89
CA SER A 67 -2.62 9.14 -2.82
C SER A 67 -3.26 10.53 -2.99
N ILE A 68 -4.06 10.97 -2.04
CA ILE A 68 -4.74 12.27 -2.06
C ILE A 68 -4.41 12.99 -0.77
N GLY A 69 -3.81 14.17 -0.88
CA GLY A 69 -3.40 14.97 0.29
C GLY A 69 -2.48 14.20 1.23
N GLN A 70 -2.87 14.06 2.48
CA GLN A 70 -2.12 13.32 3.51
C GLN A 70 -2.59 11.87 3.69
N GLY A 71 -3.38 11.33 2.77
CA GLY A 71 -3.95 9.99 2.86
C GLY A 71 -3.83 9.18 1.58
N ASN A 72 -4.34 7.94 1.66
CA ASN A 72 -4.56 7.06 0.53
C ASN A 72 -6.05 6.73 0.46
N TYR A 73 -6.63 6.87 -0.72
CA TYR A 73 -7.96 6.35 -1.00
C TYR A 73 -7.89 4.84 -1.21
N CYS A 74 -8.76 4.13 -0.53
CA CYS A 74 -8.82 2.68 -0.54
C CYS A 74 -10.25 2.20 -0.82
N GLU A 75 -10.38 1.07 -1.51
CA GLU A 75 -11.64 0.40 -1.77
C GLU A 75 -11.59 -1.03 -1.22
N LEU A 76 -12.68 -1.49 -0.60
CA LEU A 76 -12.87 -2.91 -0.38
C LEU A 76 -13.36 -3.54 -1.67
N VAL A 77 -12.79 -4.68 -2.02
CA VAL A 77 -13.16 -5.42 -3.22
C VAL A 77 -13.44 -6.87 -2.88
N LYS A 78 -14.48 -7.43 -3.48
CA LYS A 78 -14.82 -8.84 -3.42
C LYS A 78 -14.46 -9.50 -4.74
N TRP A 79 -13.83 -10.67 -4.65
CA TRP A 79 -13.55 -11.52 -5.79
C TRP A 79 -14.65 -12.56 -5.96
N GLU A 80 -15.34 -12.54 -7.08
CA GLU A 80 -16.39 -13.49 -7.43
C GLU A 80 -16.31 -13.78 -8.93
N ASN A 81 -16.20 -15.07 -9.31
CA ASN A 81 -16.13 -15.52 -10.72
C ASN A 81 -15.04 -14.79 -11.54
N ASP A 82 -13.83 -14.66 -10.99
CA ASP A 82 -12.69 -13.93 -11.58
C ASP A 82 -12.94 -12.44 -11.85
N THR A 83 -14.00 -11.87 -11.28
CA THR A 83 -14.30 -10.43 -11.36
C THR A 83 -14.07 -9.75 -10.00
N GLU A 84 -13.54 -8.52 -10.06
CA GLU A 84 -13.36 -7.66 -8.89
C GLU A 84 -14.52 -6.68 -8.78
N GLU A 85 -15.34 -6.83 -7.74
CA GLU A 85 -16.46 -5.94 -7.44
C GLU A 85 -16.15 -5.04 -6.24
N VAL A 86 -16.44 -3.75 -6.35
CA VAL A 86 -16.28 -2.79 -5.24
C VAL A 86 -17.40 -2.99 -4.23
N VAL A 87 -17.02 -3.23 -2.98
CA VAL A 87 -17.93 -3.33 -1.85
C VAL A 87 -18.06 -1.95 -1.21
N LYS A 88 -19.26 -1.40 -1.23
CA LYS A 88 -19.53 -0.09 -0.62
C LYS A 88 -19.32 -0.14 0.89
N VAL A 89 -18.52 0.80 1.40
CA VAL A 89 -18.16 0.88 2.80
C VAL A 89 -19.09 1.83 3.53
N THR A 90 -19.70 1.36 4.63
CA THR A 90 -20.54 2.18 5.50
C THR A 90 -19.80 2.62 6.76
N GLY A 91 -20.40 3.52 7.55
CA GLY A 91 -19.80 3.93 8.82
C GLY A 91 -19.60 2.77 9.81
N THR A 92 -20.44 1.73 9.73
CA THR A 92 -20.31 0.54 10.58
C THR A 92 -19.04 -0.26 10.24
N GLU A 93 -18.78 -0.49 8.95
CA GLU A 93 -17.55 -1.16 8.51
C GLU A 93 -16.31 -0.36 8.88
N ILE A 94 -16.35 0.98 8.72
CA ILE A 94 -15.24 1.86 9.13
C ILE A 94 -14.96 1.74 10.62
N ASN A 95 -15.99 1.72 11.46
CA ASN A 95 -15.81 1.59 12.91
C ASN A 95 -15.22 0.22 13.29
N LYS A 96 -15.65 -0.85 12.63
CA LYS A 96 -15.05 -2.19 12.81
C LYS A 96 -13.57 -2.17 12.41
N LEU A 97 -13.23 -1.60 11.26
CA LEU A 97 -11.86 -1.50 10.78
C LEU A 97 -10.97 -0.68 11.73
N LYS A 98 -11.44 0.49 12.19
CA LYS A 98 -10.73 1.30 13.18
C LYS A 98 -10.47 0.53 14.46
N ASN A 99 -11.47 -0.18 14.97
CA ASN A 99 -11.34 -0.95 16.20
C ASN A 99 -10.33 -2.10 16.04
N GLU A 100 -10.39 -2.86 14.95
CA GLU A 100 -9.46 -3.94 14.66
C GLU A 100 -8.01 -3.42 14.57
N MET A 101 -7.80 -2.36 13.79
CA MET A 101 -6.48 -1.71 13.70
C MET A 101 -5.98 -1.23 15.07
N TYR A 102 -6.87 -0.66 15.88
CA TYR A 102 -6.52 -0.21 17.23
C TYR A 102 -6.12 -1.37 18.14
N GLN A 103 -6.86 -2.48 18.13
CA GLN A 103 -6.52 -3.68 18.92
C GLN A 103 -5.15 -4.23 18.52
N MET A 104 -4.85 -4.30 17.24
CA MET A 104 -3.54 -4.72 16.76
C MET A 104 -2.41 -3.77 17.20
N VAL A 105 -2.66 -2.45 17.27
CA VAL A 105 -1.68 -1.47 17.79
C VAL A 105 -1.44 -1.66 19.29
N VAL A 106 -2.51 -1.93 20.05
CA VAL A 106 -2.41 -2.18 21.50
C VAL A 106 -1.67 -3.49 21.78
N SER A 107 -1.87 -4.51 20.95
CA SER A 107 -1.19 -5.81 21.06
C SER A 107 0.29 -5.77 20.68
N ASP A 108 0.77 -4.69 20.09
CA ASP A 108 2.18 -4.47 19.70
C ASP A 108 2.81 -5.65 18.93
N ILE A 109 2.14 -6.10 17.89
CA ILE A 109 2.53 -7.27 17.08
C ILE A 109 3.77 -6.94 16.26
N GLU A 110 4.76 -7.82 16.27
CA GLU A 110 6.00 -7.64 15.52
C GLU A 110 5.76 -7.72 14.00
N ILE A 111 6.49 -6.88 13.24
CA ILE A 111 6.51 -6.90 11.78
C ILE A 111 7.80 -7.56 11.33
N HIS A 112 7.69 -8.76 10.80
CA HIS A 112 8.83 -9.53 10.30
C HIS A 112 9.14 -9.19 8.85
N LYS A 113 10.43 -9.21 8.53
CA LYS A 113 10.91 -9.04 7.15
C LYS A 113 11.73 -10.24 6.75
N GLU A 114 11.35 -10.84 5.66
CA GLU A 114 12.09 -11.92 5.03
C GLU A 114 12.55 -11.53 3.63
N SER A 115 13.75 -11.97 3.25
CA SER A 115 14.28 -11.83 1.90
C SER A 115 14.22 -13.20 1.22
N ILE A 116 13.37 -13.34 0.22
CA ILE A 116 13.18 -14.58 -0.55
C ILE A 116 13.66 -14.43 -1.99
N ASN A 117 13.83 -15.53 -2.72
CA ASN A 117 14.09 -15.49 -4.14
C ASN A 117 12.88 -14.95 -4.91
N THR A 118 13.10 -14.30 -6.04
CA THR A 118 12.01 -13.73 -6.82
C THR A 118 11.07 -14.80 -7.37
N ASP A 119 11.60 -15.97 -7.76
CA ASP A 119 10.80 -17.09 -8.24
C ASP A 119 9.91 -17.67 -7.12
N ASP A 120 10.46 -17.77 -5.89
CA ASP A 120 9.68 -18.19 -4.71
C ASP A 120 8.57 -17.16 -4.40
N ALA A 121 8.83 -15.87 -4.62
CA ALA A 121 7.82 -14.81 -4.47
C ALA A 121 6.69 -14.93 -5.49
N VAL A 122 6.99 -15.30 -6.74
CA VAL A 122 5.96 -15.56 -7.77
C VAL A 122 5.04 -16.68 -7.30
N THR A 123 5.60 -17.78 -6.83
CA THR A 123 4.83 -18.93 -6.30
C THR A 123 4.01 -18.54 -5.08
N LEU A 124 4.61 -17.83 -4.11
CA LEU A 124 3.93 -17.36 -2.91
C LEU A 124 2.70 -16.50 -3.25
N PHE A 125 2.85 -15.51 -4.14
CA PHE A 125 1.73 -14.63 -4.50
C PHE A 125 0.68 -15.32 -5.37
N HIS A 126 1.07 -16.33 -6.16
CA HIS A 126 0.12 -17.21 -6.83
C HIS A 126 -0.75 -17.96 -5.81
N ASP A 127 -0.13 -18.62 -4.82
CA ASP A 127 -0.81 -19.42 -3.79
C ASP A 127 -1.72 -18.54 -2.89
N LEU A 128 -1.32 -17.28 -2.67
CA LEU A 128 -2.12 -16.29 -1.94
C LEU A 128 -3.24 -15.65 -2.80
N GLY A 129 -3.36 -16.00 -4.09
CA GLY A 129 -4.35 -15.43 -5.01
C GLY A 129 -4.08 -13.95 -5.36
N MET A 130 -2.85 -13.46 -5.13
CA MET A 130 -2.45 -12.08 -5.42
C MET A 130 -1.89 -11.95 -6.85
N THR A 131 -2.74 -12.13 -7.85
CA THR A 131 -2.37 -12.22 -9.27
C THR A 131 -1.65 -10.98 -9.80
N ASP A 132 -1.98 -9.79 -9.30
CA ASP A 132 -1.31 -8.52 -9.63
C ASP A 132 0.18 -8.54 -9.22
N LYS A 133 0.49 -9.11 -8.06
CA LYS A 133 1.86 -9.25 -7.56
C LYS A 133 2.60 -10.39 -8.24
N GLU A 134 1.95 -11.51 -8.46
CA GLU A 134 2.51 -12.61 -9.27
C GLU A 134 2.99 -12.08 -10.63
N LYS A 135 2.12 -11.38 -11.37
CA LYS A 135 2.47 -10.76 -12.66
C LYS A 135 3.60 -9.73 -12.52
N LEU A 136 3.58 -8.91 -11.48
CA LEU A 136 4.64 -7.91 -11.23
C LEU A 136 6.02 -8.59 -11.08
N PHE A 137 6.10 -9.68 -10.33
CA PHE A 137 7.38 -10.35 -10.04
C PHE A 137 7.91 -11.16 -11.22
N ARG A 138 7.08 -11.67 -12.13
CA ARG A 138 7.53 -12.35 -13.37
C ARG A 138 8.50 -11.50 -14.20
N TYR A 139 8.37 -10.16 -14.16
CA TYR A 139 9.21 -9.24 -14.93
C TYR A 139 10.34 -8.62 -14.12
N ARG A 140 10.48 -8.99 -12.86
CA ARG A 140 11.47 -8.37 -12.00
C ARG A 140 12.85 -8.98 -12.21
N ARG A 141 13.84 -8.12 -12.48
CA ARG A 141 15.23 -8.54 -12.71
C ARG A 141 16.04 -8.80 -11.43
N SER A 142 15.53 -8.40 -10.27
CA SER A 142 16.21 -8.65 -8.98
C SER A 142 16.06 -10.12 -8.63
N SER A 143 17.16 -10.77 -8.22
CA SER A 143 17.14 -12.16 -7.77
C SER A 143 16.44 -12.37 -6.41
N ARG A 144 16.31 -11.32 -5.62
CA ARG A 144 15.68 -11.37 -4.29
C ARG A 144 14.72 -10.21 -4.07
N VAL A 145 13.69 -10.46 -3.29
CA VAL A 145 12.68 -9.50 -2.87
C VAL A 145 12.43 -9.59 -1.37
N ASN A 146 12.00 -8.47 -0.76
CA ASN A 146 11.66 -8.44 0.66
C ASN A 146 10.14 -8.56 0.82
N ILE A 147 9.71 -9.55 1.56
CA ILE A 147 8.34 -9.75 1.99
C ILE A 147 8.22 -9.31 3.45
N TYR A 148 7.11 -8.70 3.79
CA TYR A 148 6.78 -8.35 5.16
C TYR A 148 5.62 -9.20 5.65
N GLU A 149 5.76 -9.74 6.84
CA GLU A 149 4.74 -10.53 7.53
C GLU A 149 4.25 -9.79 8.77
N LEU A 150 2.94 -9.78 8.96
CA LEU A 150 2.27 -9.31 10.16
C LEU A 150 1.22 -10.36 10.57
N ASP A 151 1.51 -11.13 11.61
CA ASP A 151 0.61 -12.16 12.13
C ASP A 151 0.03 -13.04 11.02
N HIS A 152 0.91 -13.76 10.31
CA HIS A 152 0.62 -14.65 9.17
C HIS A 152 0.01 -14.00 7.92
N TYR A 153 -0.11 -12.67 7.89
CA TYR A 153 -0.46 -11.95 6.68
C TYR A 153 0.81 -11.45 5.98
N MET A 154 1.03 -11.90 4.77
CA MET A 154 2.23 -11.57 3.99
C MET A 154 1.91 -10.60 2.87
N ASP A 155 2.77 -9.60 2.68
CA ASP A 155 2.69 -8.69 1.55
C ASP A 155 4.07 -8.15 1.16
N TYR A 156 4.15 -7.62 -0.06
CA TYR A 156 5.34 -6.98 -0.60
C TYR A 156 5.29 -5.47 -0.43
N PHE A 157 6.35 -4.92 0.15
CA PHE A 157 6.56 -3.48 0.20
C PHE A 157 8.01 -3.11 -0.13
N TYR A 158 8.16 -2.12 -1.01
CA TYR A 158 9.48 -1.61 -1.34
C TYR A 158 9.97 -0.63 -0.27
N GLY A 159 10.95 -1.06 0.52
CA GLY A 159 11.62 -0.26 1.54
C GLY A 159 11.35 -0.75 2.96
N PHE A 160 11.76 0.03 3.94
CA PHE A 160 11.72 -0.35 5.36
C PHE A 160 10.37 -0.07 6.01
N MET A 161 10.08 -0.80 7.10
CA MET A 161 8.92 -0.63 7.97
C MET A 161 9.35 -0.34 9.41
N VAL A 162 8.38 -0.07 10.28
CA VAL A 162 8.59 -0.02 11.74
C VAL A 162 8.67 -1.44 12.31
N PRO A 163 9.27 -1.64 13.50
CA PRO A 163 9.47 -2.97 14.06
C PRO A 163 8.17 -3.69 14.44
N SER A 164 7.16 -2.95 14.93
CA SER A 164 5.91 -3.52 15.42
C SER A 164 4.74 -2.55 15.27
N THR A 165 3.53 -3.05 15.45
CA THR A 165 2.29 -2.27 15.34
C THR A 165 2.14 -1.22 16.43
N GLY A 166 2.74 -1.39 17.61
CA GLY A 166 2.72 -0.43 18.71
C GLY A 166 3.32 0.93 18.35
N TYR A 167 4.12 1.01 17.28
CA TYR A 167 4.62 2.27 16.72
C TYR A 167 3.58 3.05 15.92
N LEU A 168 2.43 2.44 15.54
CA LEU A 168 1.47 2.95 14.59
C LEU A 168 0.24 3.55 15.28
N ARG A 169 0.43 4.59 16.09
CA ARG A 169 -0.64 5.18 16.92
C ARG A 169 -1.40 6.34 16.28
N TYR A 170 -0.89 6.89 15.17
CA TYR A 170 -1.41 8.12 14.57
C TYR A 170 -1.84 7.85 13.12
N TYR A 171 -3.09 7.55 12.93
CA TYR A 171 -3.77 7.42 11.63
C TYR A 171 -5.26 7.65 11.84
N ASP A 172 -5.99 7.85 10.76
CA ASP A 172 -7.45 7.80 10.76
C ASP A 172 -7.97 7.08 9.52
N VAL A 173 -9.17 6.55 9.62
CA VAL A 173 -9.90 5.89 8.53
C VAL A 173 -11.24 6.59 8.39
N ILE A 174 -11.48 7.24 7.27
CA ILE A 174 -12.66 8.10 7.06
C ILE A 174 -13.42 7.59 5.84
N PRO A 175 -14.75 7.38 5.91
CA PRO A 175 -15.54 7.00 4.74
C PRO A 175 -15.45 8.11 3.67
N TYR A 176 -15.22 7.71 2.42
CA TYR A 176 -15.15 8.63 1.29
C TYR A 176 -15.53 7.93 -0.01
N ALA A 177 -16.44 8.52 -0.77
CA ALA A 177 -17.01 7.93 -1.98
C ALA A 177 -17.52 6.50 -1.73
N ASP A 178 -17.18 5.52 -2.55
CA ASP A 178 -17.57 4.12 -2.38
C ASP A 178 -16.64 3.34 -1.43
N GLY A 179 -15.54 3.94 -0.99
CA GLY A 179 -14.52 3.35 -0.13
C GLY A 179 -14.20 4.20 1.10
N PHE A 180 -12.92 4.38 1.37
CA PHE A 180 -12.44 5.15 2.53
C PHE A 180 -11.07 5.77 2.30
N MET A 181 -10.76 6.81 3.09
CA MET A 181 -9.44 7.42 3.17
C MET A 181 -8.69 6.85 4.37
N LEU A 182 -7.52 6.27 4.14
CA LEU A 182 -6.52 5.99 5.16
C LEU A 182 -5.63 7.23 5.32
N GLN A 183 -5.80 7.98 6.40
CA GLN A 183 -5.07 9.21 6.66
C GLN A 183 -3.84 8.98 7.52
N PHE A 184 -2.81 9.78 7.25
CA PHE A 184 -1.53 9.75 7.93
C PHE A 184 -1.27 11.05 8.66
N PRO A 185 -0.45 11.03 9.74
CA PRO A 185 -0.13 12.23 10.49
C PRO A 185 0.65 13.24 9.64
N ASP A 186 0.43 14.52 9.94
CA ASP A 186 1.22 15.60 9.39
C ASP A 186 2.69 15.50 9.82
N LYS A 187 3.56 16.03 9.00
CA LYS A 187 5.00 16.02 9.22
C LYS A 187 5.42 16.75 10.50
N ASN A 188 4.77 17.88 10.79
CA ASN A 188 5.19 18.81 11.84
C ASN A 188 4.42 18.58 13.15
N THR A 189 3.08 18.50 13.05
CA THR A 189 2.20 18.40 14.24
C THR A 189 2.10 16.99 14.79
N ARG A 190 2.31 15.96 13.95
CA ARG A 190 2.07 14.54 14.24
C ARG A 190 0.60 14.20 14.48
N GLU A 191 -0.26 15.15 14.28
CA GLU A 191 -1.70 14.96 14.34
C GLU A 191 -2.21 14.58 12.96
N VAL A 192 -3.29 13.83 12.93
CA VAL A 192 -4.02 13.56 11.69
C VAL A 192 -4.92 14.76 11.46
N ALA A 193 -4.59 15.55 10.44
CA ALA A 193 -5.41 16.71 10.10
C ALA A 193 -6.80 16.26 9.62
N PRO A 194 -7.84 17.07 9.83
CA PRO A 194 -9.17 16.81 9.27
C PRO A 194 -9.07 16.58 7.75
N PHE A 195 -9.82 15.59 7.26
CA PHE A 195 -9.85 15.32 5.83
C PHE A 195 -10.56 16.44 5.07
N VAL A 196 -9.90 16.98 4.08
CA VAL A 196 -10.47 17.93 3.14
C VAL A 196 -10.61 17.23 1.79
N PRO A 197 -11.84 17.01 1.29
CA PRO A 197 -12.08 16.38 0.01
C PRO A 197 -11.46 17.20 -1.13
N ALA A 198 -10.75 16.51 -2.03
CA ALA A 198 -10.21 17.09 -3.27
C ALA A 198 -10.97 16.51 -4.47
N GLU A 199 -12.26 16.87 -4.61
CA GLU A 199 -13.20 16.23 -5.54
C GLU A 199 -12.71 16.24 -6.99
N LYS A 200 -12.22 17.38 -7.50
CA LYS A 200 -11.69 17.47 -8.87
C LYS A 200 -10.54 16.49 -9.09
N LEU A 201 -9.57 16.46 -8.17
CA LEU A 201 -8.44 15.51 -8.25
C LEU A 201 -8.92 14.07 -8.17
N PHE A 202 -9.87 13.78 -7.27
CA PHE A 202 -10.43 12.45 -7.13
C PHE A 202 -11.11 11.96 -8.42
N HIS A 203 -11.95 12.81 -9.04
CA HIS A 203 -12.59 12.48 -10.30
C HIS A 203 -11.59 12.25 -11.43
N THR A 204 -10.57 13.11 -11.56
CA THR A 204 -9.52 12.94 -12.57
C THR A 204 -8.78 11.61 -12.40
N LEU A 205 -8.40 11.27 -11.16
CA LEU A 205 -7.71 10.00 -10.87
C LEU A 205 -8.62 8.79 -11.11
N LYS A 206 -9.90 8.88 -10.77
CA LYS A 206 -10.90 7.82 -11.03
C LYS A 206 -11.05 7.61 -12.53
N THR A 207 -11.28 8.67 -13.30
CA THR A 207 -11.40 8.60 -14.76
C THR A 207 -10.17 7.98 -15.39
N SER A 208 -8.96 8.43 -15.03
CA SER A 208 -7.71 7.86 -15.55
C SER A 208 -7.58 6.36 -15.27
N ARG A 209 -8.05 5.91 -14.10
CA ARG A 209 -8.02 4.49 -13.74
C ARG A 209 -9.08 3.67 -14.50
N ASP A 210 -10.28 4.22 -14.67
CA ASP A 210 -11.34 3.55 -15.42
C ASP A 210 -10.89 3.30 -16.88
N TRP A 211 -10.15 4.24 -17.46
CA TRP A 211 -9.47 4.03 -18.74
C TRP A 211 -8.42 2.90 -18.68
N GLY A 212 -7.59 2.85 -17.63
CA GLY A 212 -6.63 1.76 -17.44
C GLY A 212 -7.31 0.39 -17.38
N LYS A 213 -8.47 0.31 -16.72
CA LYS A 213 -9.28 -0.92 -16.68
C LYS A 213 -9.84 -1.29 -18.06
N MET A 214 -10.40 -0.32 -18.79
CA MET A 214 -10.93 -0.55 -20.15
C MET A 214 -9.85 -1.04 -21.12
N LEU A 215 -8.60 -0.65 -20.91
CA LEU A 215 -7.44 -1.06 -21.69
C LEU A 215 -6.77 -2.33 -21.14
N GLU A 216 -7.27 -2.90 -20.04
CA GLU A 216 -6.67 -4.06 -19.37
C GLU A 216 -5.21 -3.84 -18.91
N ILE A 217 -4.86 -2.58 -18.56
CA ILE A 217 -3.53 -2.16 -18.11
C ILE A 217 -3.58 -1.40 -16.76
N ASP A 218 -4.52 -1.75 -15.92
CA ASP A 218 -4.78 -1.08 -14.64
C ASP A 218 -3.77 -1.43 -13.53
N THR A 219 -2.89 -2.40 -13.77
CA THR A 219 -1.78 -2.78 -12.89
C THR A 219 -0.44 -2.77 -13.62
N ILE A 220 0.66 -2.61 -12.86
CA ILE A 220 2.02 -2.67 -13.44
C ILE A 220 2.30 -4.05 -14.07
N GLY A 221 1.77 -5.11 -13.49
CA GLY A 221 1.88 -6.45 -14.05
C GLY A 221 1.19 -6.56 -15.41
N ALA A 222 -0.06 -6.10 -15.52
CA ALA A 222 -0.80 -6.08 -16.77
C ALA A 222 -0.14 -5.18 -17.83
N LEU A 223 0.40 -4.04 -17.43
CA LEU A 223 1.19 -3.16 -18.30
C LEU A 223 2.42 -3.90 -18.86
N ASN A 224 3.15 -4.62 -18.02
CA ASN A 224 4.31 -5.41 -18.47
C ASN A 224 3.90 -6.54 -19.43
N ASP A 225 2.79 -7.23 -19.18
CA ASP A 225 2.23 -8.25 -20.07
C ASP A 225 1.92 -7.64 -21.45
N ALA A 226 1.28 -6.46 -21.48
CA ALA A 226 0.95 -5.76 -22.73
C ALA A 226 2.21 -5.30 -23.50
N ILE A 227 3.25 -4.84 -22.81
CA ILE A 227 4.54 -4.50 -23.40
C ILE A 227 5.20 -5.75 -24.01
N ALA A 228 5.23 -6.85 -23.27
CA ALA A 228 5.78 -8.12 -23.75
C ALA A 228 5.02 -8.67 -24.97
N ALA A 229 3.71 -8.41 -25.06
CA ALA A 229 2.87 -8.74 -26.21
C ALA A 229 3.02 -7.76 -27.40
N GLY A 230 3.92 -6.78 -27.33
CA GLY A 230 4.17 -5.83 -28.44
C GLY A 230 3.13 -4.71 -28.59
N LYS A 231 2.23 -4.52 -27.63
CA LYS A 231 1.14 -3.51 -27.68
C LYS A 231 1.58 -2.08 -27.33
N THR A 232 2.87 -1.84 -27.12
CA THR A 232 3.41 -0.55 -26.63
C THR A 232 2.98 0.65 -27.48
N GLN A 233 3.06 0.56 -28.80
CA GLN A 233 2.71 1.66 -29.69
C GLN A 233 1.22 2.00 -29.63
N GLN A 234 0.35 0.99 -29.58
CA GLN A 234 -1.09 1.17 -29.43
C GLN A 234 -1.43 1.87 -28.11
N MET A 235 -0.75 1.49 -27.03
CA MET A 235 -0.95 2.09 -25.71
C MET A 235 -0.54 3.56 -25.68
N ILE A 236 0.60 3.93 -26.29
CA ILE A 236 1.06 5.31 -26.40
C ILE A 236 0.03 6.14 -27.17
N LEU A 237 -0.40 5.71 -28.34
CA LEU A 237 -1.40 6.41 -29.15
C LEU A 237 -2.73 6.62 -28.40
N THR A 238 -3.18 5.59 -27.66
CA THR A 238 -4.40 5.69 -26.85
C THR A 238 -4.22 6.69 -25.71
N GLN A 239 -3.06 6.69 -25.04
CA GLN A 239 -2.77 7.61 -23.95
C GLN A 239 -2.66 9.06 -24.45
N GLU A 240 -2.07 9.29 -25.62
CA GLU A 240 -2.01 10.62 -26.25
C GLU A 240 -3.41 11.12 -26.59
N ALA A 241 -4.25 10.32 -27.22
CA ALA A 241 -5.63 10.67 -27.53
C ALA A 241 -6.45 11.01 -26.27
N LEU A 242 -6.26 10.27 -25.18
CA LEU A 242 -6.88 10.55 -23.89
C LEU A 242 -6.41 11.86 -23.28
N PHE A 243 -5.12 12.15 -23.34
CA PHE A 243 -4.55 13.39 -22.84
C PHE A 243 -5.11 14.59 -23.60
N GLU A 244 -5.24 14.50 -24.91
CA GLU A 244 -5.88 15.53 -25.74
C GLU A 244 -7.35 15.73 -25.35
N ALA A 245 -8.13 14.64 -25.22
CA ALA A 245 -9.55 14.71 -24.85
C ALA A 245 -9.76 15.40 -23.48
N VAL A 246 -8.90 15.15 -22.49
CA VAL A 246 -8.99 15.77 -21.16
C VAL A 246 -8.48 17.22 -21.15
N SER A 247 -7.57 17.58 -22.06
CA SER A 247 -7.00 18.92 -22.13
C SER A 247 -7.93 19.95 -22.78
N TYR A 248 -8.93 19.50 -23.55
CA TYR A 248 -9.92 20.33 -24.24
C TYR A 248 -11.27 20.44 -23.51
N THR A 249 -11.43 19.78 -22.35
CA THR A 249 -12.62 19.88 -21.48
C THR A 249 -12.30 20.65 -20.19
#